data_687155c5fe6127fe3af346aeb87c07ef
#
_entry.id   687155c5fe6127fe3af346aeb87c07ef
#
_cell.length_a   1.000
_cell.length_b   1.000
_cell.length_c   1.000
_cell.angle_alpha   90.00
_cell.angle_beta   90.00
_cell.angle_gamma   90.00
#
_symmetry.space_group_name_H-M   'P 1'
#
loop_
_entity.id
_entity.type
_entity.pdbx_description
1 polymer ?
#
loop_
_entity_poly.entity_id
_entity_poly.type
_entity_poly.pdbx_seq_one_letter_code
_entity_poly.pdbx_strand_id
1 'polypeptide(L)'
;ITYHLMPALPGSSPDHDIAMYKKLFTDPRFQPDQIKFYPTVVVKGSKLYEDWLKGQYKPYSNNELVRVIKSCKMATPPYVRIVRLIRDIPKESIEAGNKITNLRQIIQRQGVQCHCIRCREVKDKAVDWSNLQLVTRRYRAGDGQEYFLSWENPDQSILFGFCRLYLPKQPANNPDLNNCALIRELHIYGILQPLGSQGQVQHRGLGQKLLAQAEKIAQEHHYSKVAIISGVGVRNYYRKFGYRLSHTYLVKAVL
;
A
#
# COMPACT_ATOMS: atom_id res chain seq x y z
N ILE A 1 -7.00 -2.20 -1.37
CA ILE A 1 -7.47 -3.07 -0.25
C ILE A 1 -6.47 -2.99 0.89
N THR A 2 -6.96 -2.84 2.15
CA THR A 2 -6.12 -2.82 3.36
C THR A 2 -6.38 -4.08 4.18
N TYR A 3 -5.34 -4.85 4.48
CA TYR A 3 -5.43 -5.98 5.40
C TYR A 3 -4.89 -5.61 6.77
N HIS A 4 -5.63 -6.05 7.80
CA HIS A 4 -5.22 -5.99 9.19
C HIS A 4 -4.70 -7.37 9.60
N LEU A 5 -3.44 -7.46 9.93
CA LEU A 5 -2.79 -8.71 10.33
C LEU A 5 -2.52 -8.69 11.83
N MET A 6 -2.86 -9.77 12.48
CA MET A 6 -2.71 -9.93 13.91
C MET A 6 -1.75 -11.09 14.22
N PRO A 7 -0.43 -10.83 14.27
CA PRO A 7 0.52 -11.85 14.71
C PRO A 7 0.25 -12.29 16.15
N ALA A 8 0.62 -13.52 16.46
CA ALA A 8 0.43 -14.14 17.77
C ALA A 8 -1.03 -14.42 18.16
N LEU A 9 -1.90 -14.71 17.19
CA LEU A 9 -3.24 -15.24 17.52
C LEU A 9 -3.12 -16.63 18.18
N PRO A 10 -4.10 -17.03 19.02
CA PRO A 10 -4.16 -18.41 19.54
C PRO A 10 -4.03 -19.45 18.42
N GLY A 11 -3.21 -20.46 18.65
CA GLY A 11 -2.95 -21.51 17.67
C GLY A 11 -1.94 -21.15 16.56
N SER A 12 -1.46 -19.90 16.49
CA SER A 12 -0.41 -19.50 15.54
C SER A 12 1.00 -19.66 16.13
N SER A 13 1.99 -19.62 15.24
CA SER A 13 3.42 -19.60 15.56
C SER A 13 4.13 -18.51 14.73
N PRO A 14 5.32 -18.05 15.14
CA PRO A 14 6.10 -17.10 14.36
C PRO A 14 6.33 -17.54 12.91
N ASP A 15 6.62 -18.81 12.67
CA ASP A 15 6.87 -19.32 11.31
C ASP A 15 5.59 -19.42 10.49
N HIS A 16 4.47 -19.78 11.12
CA HIS A 16 3.16 -19.78 10.48
C HIS A 16 2.74 -18.36 10.07
N ASP A 17 2.89 -17.38 10.95
CA ASP A 17 2.57 -15.97 10.63
C ASP A 17 3.42 -15.44 9.47
N ILE A 18 4.72 -15.80 9.42
CA ILE A 18 5.61 -15.42 8.31
C ILE A 18 5.19 -16.10 7.00
N ALA A 19 4.86 -17.39 7.04
CA ALA A 19 4.42 -18.14 5.86
C ALA A 19 3.09 -17.60 5.32
N MET A 20 2.12 -17.37 6.20
CA MET A 20 0.84 -16.75 5.86
C MET A 20 1.05 -15.37 5.22
N TYR A 21 1.92 -14.53 5.78
CA TYR A 21 2.22 -13.22 5.22
C TYR A 21 2.76 -13.30 3.79
N LYS A 22 3.71 -14.19 3.52
CA LYS A 22 4.27 -14.39 2.17
C LYS A 22 3.21 -14.83 1.17
N LYS A 23 2.27 -15.68 1.60
CA LYS A 23 1.16 -16.17 0.77
C LYS A 23 0.26 -15.03 0.27
N LEU A 24 0.13 -13.92 1.00
CA LEU A 24 -0.66 -12.77 0.57
C LEU A 24 -0.20 -12.18 -0.78
N PHE A 25 1.06 -12.39 -1.16
CA PHE A 25 1.66 -11.81 -2.37
C PHE A 25 1.97 -12.85 -3.46
N THR A 26 1.83 -14.14 -3.15
CA THR A 26 1.98 -15.22 -4.13
C THR A 26 0.64 -15.75 -4.63
N ASP A 27 -0.44 -15.53 -3.88
CA ASP A 27 -1.80 -15.96 -4.23
C ASP A 27 -2.59 -14.76 -4.77
N PRO A 28 -3.03 -14.80 -6.06
CA PRO A 28 -3.74 -13.68 -6.68
C PRO A 28 -5.05 -13.28 -5.98
N ARG A 29 -5.64 -14.19 -5.19
CA ARG A 29 -6.89 -13.93 -4.46
C ARG A 29 -6.73 -12.90 -3.34
N PHE A 30 -5.51 -12.61 -2.89
CA PHE A 30 -5.26 -11.69 -1.79
C PHE A 30 -4.71 -10.34 -2.28
N GLN A 31 -3.45 -10.25 -2.65
CA GLN A 31 -2.76 -9.06 -3.20
C GLN A 31 -3.18 -7.71 -2.58
N PRO A 32 -2.96 -7.50 -1.27
CA PRO A 32 -3.35 -6.25 -0.61
C PRO A 32 -2.49 -5.08 -1.06
N ASP A 33 -3.11 -3.88 -1.13
CA ASP A 33 -2.39 -2.62 -1.39
C ASP A 33 -1.68 -2.12 -0.13
N GLN A 34 -2.31 -2.36 1.03
CA GLN A 34 -1.85 -1.85 2.32
C GLN A 34 -1.93 -2.91 3.42
N ILE A 35 -0.98 -2.84 4.35
CA ILE A 35 -0.91 -3.72 5.52
C ILE A 35 -0.86 -2.89 6.80
N LYS A 36 -1.63 -3.30 7.80
CA LYS A 36 -1.51 -2.86 9.18
C LYS A 36 -1.25 -4.06 10.06
N PHE A 37 -0.15 -4.04 10.79
CA PHE A 37 0.11 -5.05 11.82
C PHE A 37 -0.47 -4.59 13.14
N TYR A 38 -1.23 -5.47 13.77
CA TYR A 38 -1.79 -5.31 15.11
C TYR A 38 -1.44 -6.53 15.94
N PRO A 39 -0.20 -6.62 16.46
CA PRO A 39 0.21 -7.76 17.29
C PRO A 39 -0.80 -8.00 18.40
N THR A 40 -1.14 -9.27 18.60
CA THR A 40 -2.10 -9.69 19.62
C THR A 40 -1.51 -9.43 21.00
N VAL A 41 -2.31 -8.79 21.85
CA VAL A 41 -1.98 -8.52 23.27
C VAL A 41 -3.14 -8.96 24.15
N VAL A 42 -2.84 -9.31 25.38
CA VAL A 42 -3.81 -9.70 26.40
C VAL A 42 -4.29 -8.45 27.13
N VAL A 43 -5.60 -8.22 27.14
CA VAL A 43 -6.24 -7.10 27.80
C VAL A 43 -7.27 -7.63 28.79
N LYS A 44 -7.30 -7.10 30.00
CA LYS A 44 -8.23 -7.49 31.07
C LYS A 44 -9.69 -7.43 30.58
N GLY A 45 -10.46 -8.43 30.95
CA GLY A 45 -11.88 -8.56 30.55
C GLY A 45 -12.10 -9.18 29.17
N SER A 46 -11.04 -9.52 28.42
CA SER A 46 -11.17 -10.27 27.17
C SER A 46 -11.19 -11.79 27.41
N LYS A 47 -11.78 -12.55 26.50
CA LYS A 47 -11.69 -14.02 26.53
C LYS A 47 -10.23 -14.50 26.55
N LEU A 48 -9.37 -13.83 25.78
CA LEU A 48 -7.94 -14.15 25.71
C LEU A 48 -7.22 -13.95 27.07
N TYR A 49 -7.70 -13.04 27.92
CA TYR A 49 -7.19 -12.86 29.27
C TYR A 49 -7.48 -14.08 30.15
N GLU A 50 -8.68 -14.67 30.04
CA GLU A 50 -9.02 -15.89 30.78
C GLU A 50 -8.17 -17.08 30.31
N ASP A 51 -7.96 -17.23 29.01
CA ASP A 51 -7.16 -18.31 28.44
C ASP A 51 -5.68 -18.15 28.84
N TRP A 52 -5.18 -16.92 28.91
CA TRP A 52 -3.84 -16.61 29.41
C TRP A 52 -3.68 -16.96 30.88
N LEU A 53 -4.63 -16.59 31.74
CA LEU A 53 -4.60 -16.94 33.16
C LEU A 53 -4.59 -18.46 33.40
N LYS A 54 -5.27 -19.22 32.55
CA LYS A 54 -5.30 -20.68 32.55
C LYS A 54 -4.06 -21.34 31.94
N GLY A 55 -3.11 -20.56 31.42
CA GLY A 55 -1.94 -21.06 30.71
C GLY A 55 -2.22 -21.66 29.32
N GLN A 56 -3.44 -21.46 28.79
CA GLN A 56 -3.86 -21.97 27.47
C GLN A 56 -3.41 -21.06 26.31
N TYR A 57 -2.98 -19.85 26.61
CA TYR A 57 -2.43 -18.89 25.64
C TYR A 57 -1.15 -18.26 26.17
N LYS A 58 -0.17 -18.10 25.27
CA LYS A 58 1.07 -17.38 25.54
C LYS A 58 1.34 -16.43 24.37
N PRO A 59 1.42 -15.09 24.61
CA PRO A 59 1.79 -14.14 23.56
C PRO A 59 3.27 -14.33 23.16
N TYR A 60 3.62 -13.87 21.96
CA TYR A 60 5.02 -13.85 21.53
C TYR A 60 5.86 -12.97 22.45
N SER A 61 7.08 -13.42 22.70
CA SER A 61 8.13 -12.57 23.27
C SER A 61 8.44 -11.39 22.33
N ASN A 62 9.07 -10.34 22.84
CA ASN A 62 9.50 -9.21 22.03
C ASN A 62 10.44 -9.65 20.88
N ASN A 63 11.34 -10.61 21.13
CA ASN A 63 12.27 -11.12 20.13
C ASN A 63 11.55 -11.90 19.01
N GLU A 64 10.58 -12.73 19.34
CA GLU A 64 9.77 -13.44 18.36
C GLU A 64 8.95 -12.47 17.51
N LEU A 65 8.30 -11.49 18.14
CA LEU A 65 7.55 -10.46 17.39
C LEU A 65 8.46 -9.66 16.46
N VAL A 66 9.63 -9.21 16.94
CA VAL A 66 10.61 -8.50 16.11
C VAL A 66 11.04 -9.38 14.94
N ARG A 67 11.32 -10.68 15.16
CA ARG A 67 11.66 -11.65 14.09
C ARG A 67 10.56 -11.73 13.05
N VAL A 68 9.30 -11.89 13.46
CA VAL A 68 8.13 -11.95 12.55
C VAL A 68 8.04 -10.68 11.72
N ILE A 69 8.02 -9.51 12.36
CA ILE A 69 7.86 -8.22 11.66
C ILE A 69 9.05 -7.94 10.72
N LYS A 70 10.29 -8.28 11.10
CA LYS A 70 11.47 -8.18 10.22
C LYS A 70 11.28 -9.01 8.96
N SER A 71 10.96 -10.29 9.12
CA SER A 71 10.74 -11.22 8.01
C SER A 71 9.61 -10.74 7.09
N CYS A 72 8.50 -10.28 7.67
CA CYS A 72 7.40 -9.70 6.91
C CYS A 72 7.82 -8.44 6.13
N LYS A 73 8.58 -7.53 6.76
CA LYS A 73 9.06 -6.31 6.08
C LYS A 73 9.99 -6.62 4.91
N MET A 74 10.88 -7.60 5.06
CA MET A 74 11.79 -8.03 3.99
C MET A 74 11.04 -8.69 2.82
N ALA A 75 9.96 -9.42 3.12
CA ALA A 75 9.12 -10.08 2.13
C ALA A 75 8.07 -9.16 1.48
N THR A 76 7.96 -7.91 1.92
CA THR A 76 6.95 -6.96 1.42
C THR A 76 7.30 -6.47 0.02
N PRO A 77 6.43 -6.66 -1.00
CA PRO A 77 6.65 -6.15 -2.34
C PRO A 77 6.71 -4.62 -2.41
N PRO A 78 7.41 -4.05 -3.41
CA PRO A 78 7.55 -2.60 -3.57
C PRO A 78 6.24 -1.83 -3.79
N TYR A 79 5.20 -2.51 -4.27
CA TYR A 79 3.87 -1.93 -4.50
C TYR A 79 2.97 -1.94 -3.27
N VAL A 80 3.41 -2.46 -2.12
CA VAL A 80 2.62 -2.54 -0.88
C VAL A 80 3.04 -1.45 0.09
N ARG A 81 2.06 -0.86 0.80
CA ARG A 81 2.31 0.10 1.87
C ARG A 81 2.11 -0.53 3.24
N ILE A 82 3.15 -0.62 4.06
CA ILE A 82 2.99 -0.95 5.48
C ILE A 82 2.64 0.32 6.25
N VAL A 83 1.35 0.47 6.59
CA VAL A 83 0.80 1.66 7.24
C VAL A 83 1.18 1.71 8.72
N ARG A 84 0.98 0.60 9.45
CA ARG A 84 1.26 0.47 10.89
C ARG A 84 1.96 -0.84 11.21
N LEU A 85 2.78 -0.86 12.28
CA LEU A 85 3.43 -2.05 12.82
C LEU A 85 2.94 -2.45 14.21
N ILE A 86 2.18 -1.59 14.85
CA ILE A 86 1.62 -1.78 16.20
C ILE A 86 0.21 -1.18 16.25
N ARG A 87 -0.55 -1.61 17.25
CA ARG A 87 -1.83 -1.01 17.64
C ARG A 87 -1.62 0.03 18.72
N ASP A 88 -2.40 1.10 18.70
CA ASP A 88 -2.41 2.14 19.74
C ASP A 88 -3.28 1.65 20.91
N ILE A 89 -2.71 0.81 21.79
CA ILE A 89 -3.30 0.39 23.07
C ILE A 89 -2.43 0.99 24.17
N PRO A 90 -3.01 1.66 25.18
CA PRO A 90 -2.27 2.14 26.34
C PRO A 90 -1.51 0.99 27.00
N LYS A 91 -0.24 1.22 27.35
CA LYS A 91 0.62 0.17 27.95
C LYS A 91 0.04 -0.39 29.23
N GLU A 92 -0.65 0.46 29.97
CA GLU A 92 -1.30 0.15 31.25
C GLU A 92 -2.45 -0.85 31.10
N SER A 93 -3.06 -0.88 29.90
CA SER A 93 -4.15 -1.82 29.56
C SER A 93 -3.63 -3.19 29.11
N ILE A 94 -2.33 -3.35 28.87
CA ILE A 94 -1.75 -4.59 28.38
C ILE A 94 -1.24 -5.43 29.55
N GLU A 95 -1.90 -6.54 29.82
CA GLU A 95 -1.48 -7.50 30.85
C GLU A 95 -0.30 -8.35 30.36
N ALA A 96 -0.40 -8.88 29.14
CA ALA A 96 0.68 -9.67 28.54
C ALA A 96 0.79 -9.41 27.02
N GLY A 97 1.99 -9.61 26.46
CA GLY A 97 2.31 -9.38 25.06
C GLY A 97 3.17 -8.12 24.85
N ASN A 98 3.21 -7.65 23.63
CA ASN A 98 4.11 -6.56 23.24
C ASN A 98 3.67 -5.19 23.77
N LYS A 99 4.55 -4.54 24.53
CA LYS A 99 4.38 -3.17 25.04
C LYS A 99 5.27 -2.13 24.31
N ILE A 100 5.94 -2.54 23.23
CA ILE A 100 6.84 -1.67 22.45
C ILE A 100 5.99 -0.74 21.58
N THR A 101 6.17 0.58 21.74
CA THR A 101 5.45 1.59 20.96
C THR A 101 6.21 2.06 19.73
N ASN A 102 7.53 1.89 19.69
CA ASN A 102 8.45 2.36 18.65
C ASN A 102 9.06 1.21 17.80
N LEU A 103 8.30 0.14 17.58
CA LEU A 103 8.77 -1.07 16.88
C LEU A 103 9.37 -0.76 15.49
N ARG A 104 8.82 0.23 14.77
CA ARG A 104 9.35 0.64 13.45
C ARG A 104 10.78 1.17 13.56
N GLN A 105 11.05 2.02 14.53
CA GLN A 105 12.38 2.61 14.77
C GLN A 105 13.39 1.54 15.19
N ILE A 106 12.98 0.62 16.06
CA ILE A 106 13.83 -0.50 16.49
C ILE A 106 14.26 -1.33 15.29
N ILE A 107 13.32 -1.74 14.44
CA ILE A 107 13.60 -2.55 13.26
C ILE A 107 14.47 -1.77 12.25
N GLN A 108 14.22 -0.48 12.09
CA GLN A 108 15.02 0.36 11.19
C GLN A 108 16.47 0.49 11.65
N ARG A 109 16.71 0.68 12.95
CA ARG A 109 18.07 0.72 13.55
C ARG A 109 18.84 -0.58 13.40
N GLN A 110 18.14 -1.71 13.23
CA GLN A 110 18.75 -3.02 12.96
C GLN A 110 19.10 -3.23 11.48
N GLY A 111 19.09 -2.18 10.65
CA GLY A 111 19.51 -2.23 9.25
C GLY A 111 18.57 -3.04 8.33
N VAL A 112 17.33 -3.29 8.73
CA VAL A 112 16.37 -4.05 7.93
C VAL A 112 15.98 -3.28 6.68
N GLN A 113 16.38 -3.77 5.53
CA GLN A 113 15.92 -3.25 4.24
C GLN A 113 14.46 -3.63 4.00
N CYS A 114 13.63 -2.63 3.76
CA CYS A 114 12.20 -2.80 3.49
C CYS A 114 11.83 -1.98 2.25
N HIS A 115 11.34 -2.68 1.22
CA HIS A 115 11.00 -2.06 -0.07
C HIS A 115 9.56 -1.52 -0.14
N CYS A 116 8.80 -1.54 0.96
CA CYS A 116 7.42 -1.03 0.95
C CYS A 116 7.37 0.46 0.62
N ILE A 117 6.25 0.91 0.06
CA ILE A 117 5.99 2.30 -0.32
C ILE A 117 6.42 3.28 0.78
N ARG A 118 5.96 3.06 2.04
CA ARG A 118 6.25 3.98 3.16
C ARG A 118 7.74 4.12 3.50
N CYS A 119 8.54 3.08 3.28
CA CYS A 119 9.99 3.13 3.53
C CYS A 119 10.73 3.87 2.42
N ARG A 120 10.18 3.88 1.21
CA ARG A 120 10.80 4.46 0.01
C ARG A 120 10.29 5.85 -0.35
N GLU A 121 9.14 6.30 0.16
CA GLU A 121 8.61 7.65 -0.14
C GLU A 121 9.67 8.74 0.12
N VAL A 122 9.77 9.70 -0.80
CA VAL A 122 10.86 10.70 -0.85
C VAL A 122 10.93 11.57 0.40
N LYS A 123 9.80 11.95 1.01
CA LYS A 123 9.73 12.83 2.19
C LYS A 123 10.60 14.08 2.01
N ASP A 124 11.38 14.41 3.07
CA ASP A 124 12.27 15.58 3.14
C ASP A 124 13.72 15.25 2.68
N LYS A 125 13.90 14.17 1.93
CA LYS A 125 15.24 13.80 1.43
C LYS A 125 15.69 14.78 0.35
N ALA A 126 16.96 15.20 0.43
CA ALA A 126 17.63 15.83 -0.68
C ALA A 126 17.83 14.78 -1.78
N VAL A 127 17.23 15.00 -2.95
CA VAL A 127 17.24 14.04 -4.05
C VAL A 127 17.48 14.74 -5.38
N ASP A 128 18.11 14.04 -6.31
CA ASP A 128 18.21 14.47 -7.70
C ASP A 128 16.91 14.14 -8.44
N TRP A 129 16.16 15.17 -8.78
CA TRP A 129 14.92 15.10 -9.54
C TRP A 129 15.13 14.97 -11.06
N SER A 130 16.35 15.10 -11.55
CA SER A 130 16.65 15.01 -12.99
C SER A 130 16.77 13.57 -13.47
N ASN A 131 17.10 12.64 -12.58
CA ASN A 131 17.38 11.25 -12.92
C ASN A 131 16.31 10.30 -12.36
N LEU A 132 15.05 10.52 -12.79
CA LEU A 132 13.92 9.66 -12.42
C LEU A 132 13.65 8.64 -13.50
N GLN A 133 13.33 7.43 -13.07
CA GLN A 133 12.94 6.32 -13.95
C GLN A 133 11.49 5.94 -13.73
N LEU A 134 10.75 5.71 -14.82
CA LEU A 134 9.43 5.11 -14.77
C LEU A 134 9.57 3.60 -14.66
N VAL A 135 9.21 3.05 -13.52
CA VAL A 135 9.27 1.61 -13.24
C VAL A 135 7.86 1.04 -13.30
N THR A 136 7.68 -0.05 -14.05
CA THR A 136 6.41 -0.78 -14.18
C THR A 136 6.55 -2.14 -13.52
N ARG A 137 5.67 -2.41 -12.53
CA ARG A 137 5.55 -3.73 -11.91
C ARG A 137 4.17 -4.29 -12.21
N ARG A 138 4.14 -5.51 -12.75
CA ARG A 138 2.92 -6.21 -13.15
C ARG A 138 2.70 -7.44 -12.27
N TYR A 139 1.47 -7.63 -11.77
CA TYR A 139 1.10 -8.80 -11.01
C TYR A 139 -0.39 -9.12 -11.16
N ARG A 140 -0.75 -10.39 -10.93
CA ARG A 140 -2.15 -10.82 -10.94
C ARG A 140 -2.81 -10.44 -9.62
N ALA A 141 -4.03 -9.90 -9.66
CA ALA A 141 -4.84 -9.57 -8.50
C ALA A 141 -6.31 -9.91 -8.79
N GLY A 142 -6.89 -10.77 -7.98
CA GLY A 142 -8.21 -11.31 -8.27
C GLY A 142 -8.23 -12.04 -9.61
N ASP A 143 -9.21 -11.71 -10.43
CA ASP A 143 -9.37 -12.22 -11.80
C ASP A 143 -8.60 -11.39 -12.86
N GLY A 144 -8.07 -10.23 -12.48
CA GLY A 144 -7.45 -9.29 -13.40
C GLY A 144 -5.93 -9.16 -13.26
N GLN A 145 -5.44 -8.10 -13.89
CA GLN A 145 -4.04 -7.74 -13.93
C GLN A 145 -3.86 -6.36 -13.31
N GLU A 146 -2.94 -6.24 -12.37
CA GLU A 146 -2.56 -4.98 -11.76
C GLU A 146 -1.23 -4.49 -12.33
N TYR A 147 -1.15 -3.19 -12.60
CA TYR A 147 0.06 -2.47 -12.97
C TYR A 147 0.35 -1.41 -11.90
N PHE A 148 1.49 -1.53 -11.24
CA PHE A 148 2.02 -0.50 -10.36
C PHE A 148 3.08 0.29 -11.11
N LEU A 149 2.69 1.47 -11.59
CA LEU A 149 3.54 2.41 -12.30
C LEU A 149 4.12 3.38 -11.30
N SER A 150 5.42 3.56 -11.26
CA SER A 150 6.07 4.42 -10.25
C SER A 150 7.26 5.19 -10.80
N TRP A 151 7.41 6.43 -10.33
CA TRP A 151 8.63 7.22 -10.51
C TRP A 151 9.57 6.91 -9.36
N GLU A 152 10.75 6.41 -9.69
CA GLU A 152 11.78 5.98 -8.73
C GLU A 152 13.15 6.51 -9.15
N ASN A 153 14.10 6.60 -8.21
CA ASN A 153 15.51 6.81 -8.55
C ASN A 153 16.11 5.53 -9.15
N PRO A 154 17.32 5.59 -9.77
CA PRO A 154 17.89 4.45 -10.50
C PRO A 154 18.06 3.17 -9.68
N ASP A 155 18.40 3.27 -8.40
CA ASP A 155 18.52 2.11 -7.50
C ASP A 155 17.20 1.68 -6.85
N GLN A 156 16.07 2.33 -7.21
CA GLN A 156 14.72 2.06 -6.73
C GLN A 156 14.54 2.19 -5.21
N SER A 157 15.45 2.86 -4.52
CA SER A 157 15.40 3.07 -3.06
C SER A 157 14.49 4.22 -2.65
N ILE A 158 14.14 5.12 -3.59
CA ILE A 158 13.29 6.30 -3.36
C ILE A 158 12.14 6.31 -4.34
N LEU A 159 10.92 6.50 -3.80
CA LEU A 159 9.67 6.58 -4.53
C LEU A 159 9.15 8.03 -4.54
N PHE A 160 8.96 8.58 -5.72
CA PHE A 160 8.48 9.95 -5.95
C PHE A 160 6.97 10.02 -6.22
N GLY A 161 6.40 8.95 -6.71
CA GLY A 161 4.96 8.84 -6.95
C GLY A 161 4.62 7.56 -7.67
N PHE A 162 3.34 7.21 -7.67
CA PHE A 162 2.85 5.99 -8.32
C PHE A 162 1.41 6.11 -8.79
N CYS A 163 1.06 5.22 -9.69
CA CYS A 163 -0.30 4.96 -10.17
C CYS A 163 -0.57 3.45 -10.09
N ARG A 164 -1.75 3.07 -9.59
CA ARG A 164 -2.27 1.70 -9.66
C ARG A 164 -3.31 1.62 -10.75
N LEU A 165 -3.02 0.85 -11.78
CA LEU A 165 -3.94 0.55 -12.87
C LEU A 165 -4.35 -0.91 -12.78
N TYR A 166 -5.65 -1.17 -12.70
CA TYR A 166 -6.23 -2.50 -12.71
C TYR A 166 -6.96 -2.77 -14.02
N LEU A 167 -6.68 -3.90 -14.61
CA LEU A 167 -7.30 -4.40 -15.83
C LEU A 167 -8.18 -5.61 -15.48
N PRO A 168 -9.51 -5.44 -15.27
CA PRO A 168 -10.42 -6.51 -14.92
C PRO A 168 -10.68 -7.43 -16.12
N LYS A 169 -10.59 -8.75 -15.94
CA LYS A 169 -10.97 -9.71 -17.02
C LYS A 169 -12.48 -9.81 -17.21
N GLN A 170 -13.23 -9.70 -16.12
CA GLN A 170 -14.67 -9.77 -16.12
C GLN A 170 -15.27 -8.37 -16.08
N PRO A 171 -16.41 -8.14 -16.75
CA PRO A 171 -17.16 -6.89 -16.60
C PRO A 171 -17.46 -6.64 -15.11
N ALA A 172 -17.33 -5.39 -14.68
CA ALA A 172 -17.75 -5.03 -13.33
C ALA A 172 -19.28 -5.16 -13.20
N ASN A 173 -19.76 -5.42 -11.98
CA ASN A 173 -21.20 -5.39 -11.69
C ASN A 173 -21.83 -3.98 -11.82
N ASN A 174 -21.02 -2.99 -12.16
CA ASN A 174 -21.44 -1.62 -12.42
C ASN A 174 -21.36 -1.36 -13.92
N PRO A 175 -22.50 -1.07 -14.60
CA PRO A 175 -22.54 -0.80 -16.04
C PRO A 175 -21.62 0.34 -16.51
N ASP A 176 -21.38 1.34 -15.65
CA ASP A 176 -20.50 2.47 -15.96
C ASP A 176 -19.04 2.04 -16.18
N LEU A 177 -18.66 0.90 -15.61
CA LEU A 177 -17.31 0.34 -15.68
C LEU A 177 -17.14 -0.71 -16.79
N ASN A 178 -18.15 -0.91 -17.64
CA ASN A 178 -18.06 -1.85 -18.74
C ASN A 178 -16.94 -1.42 -19.70
N ASN A 179 -16.04 -2.37 -19.99
CA ASN A 179 -14.83 -2.17 -20.80
C ASN A 179 -13.95 -1.00 -20.31
N CYS A 180 -13.87 -0.81 -18.98
CA CYS A 180 -13.02 0.19 -18.35
C CYS A 180 -11.81 -0.47 -17.68
N ALA A 181 -10.62 0.05 -17.94
CA ALA A 181 -9.48 -0.07 -17.06
C ALA A 181 -9.66 0.89 -15.87
N LEU A 182 -9.22 0.50 -14.67
CA LEU A 182 -9.48 1.25 -13.45
C LEU A 182 -8.20 1.82 -12.86
N ILE A 183 -8.06 3.14 -12.81
CA ILE A 183 -7.04 3.78 -11.98
C ILE A 183 -7.58 3.84 -10.55
N ARG A 184 -6.98 3.02 -9.67
CA ARG A 184 -7.41 2.83 -8.29
C ARG A 184 -6.72 3.78 -7.31
N GLU A 185 -5.52 4.25 -7.66
CA GLU A 185 -4.75 5.19 -6.86
C GLU A 185 -3.77 5.94 -7.77
N LEU A 186 -3.67 7.25 -7.59
CA LEU A 186 -2.63 8.11 -8.15
C LEU A 186 -2.10 8.99 -7.02
N HIS A 187 -0.82 8.88 -6.72
CA HIS A 187 -0.20 9.62 -5.63
C HIS A 187 1.20 10.13 -6.02
N ILE A 188 1.44 11.41 -5.81
CA ILE A 188 2.77 12.03 -5.98
C ILE A 188 3.23 12.52 -4.61
N TYR A 189 4.44 12.11 -4.24
CA TYR A 189 5.12 12.54 -3.02
C TYR A 189 5.93 13.80 -3.27
N GLY A 190 6.01 14.67 -2.30
CA GLY A 190 6.79 15.90 -2.32
C GLY A 190 6.37 16.85 -1.21
N ILE A 191 7.09 17.96 -1.06
CA ILE A 191 6.73 19.02 -0.12
C ILE A 191 5.47 19.71 -0.66
N LEU A 192 4.42 19.76 0.15
CA LEU A 192 3.21 20.51 -0.17
C LEU A 192 3.57 22.00 -0.33
N GLN A 193 3.42 22.53 -1.53
CA GLN A 193 3.57 23.96 -1.80
C GLN A 193 2.16 24.60 -1.79
N PRO A 194 2.00 25.82 -1.26
CA PRO A 194 0.76 26.57 -1.40
C PRO A 194 0.37 26.73 -2.86
N LEU A 195 -0.92 26.69 -3.17
CA LEU A 195 -1.44 26.94 -4.51
C LEU A 195 -0.99 28.34 -4.98
N GLY A 196 -0.23 28.41 -6.07
CA GLY A 196 0.28 29.66 -6.63
C GLY A 196 1.76 29.98 -6.34
N SER A 197 2.46 29.21 -5.51
CA SER A 197 3.91 29.38 -5.34
C SER A 197 4.67 28.67 -6.48
N GLN A 198 5.68 29.36 -7.06
CA GLN A 198 6.62 28.78 -8.04
C GLN A 198 7.64 27.87 -7.33
N GLY A 199 7.18 26.85 -6.63
CA GLY A 199 8.05 25.90 -5.94
C GLY A 199 8.59 24.80 -6.86
N GLN A 200 9.85 24.50 -6.74
CA GLN A 200 10.62 23.63 -7.67
C GLN A 200 10.18 22.15 -7.75
N VAL A 201 9.28 21.65 -6.91
CA VAL A 201 9.19 20.20 -6.68
C VAL A 201 7.86 19.54 -7.04
N GLN A 202 6.72 20.19 -6.84
CA GLN A 202 5.42 19.48 -6.90
C GLN A 202 4.87 19.23 -8.30
N HIS A 203 5.32 19.90 -9.35
CA HIS A 203 4.58 19.93 -10.62
C HIS A 203 5.41 19.71 -11.89
N ARG A 204 6.44 18.86 -11.83
CA ARG A 204 7.15 18.42 -13.05
C ARG A 204 6.29 17.53 -13.96
N GLY A 205 4.97 17.54 -13.80
CA GLY A 205 4.06 16.73 -14.62
C GLY A 205 4.11 15.23 -14.34
N LEU A 206 4.74 14.79 -13.22
CA LEU A 206 4.89 13.36 -12.91
C LEU A 206 3.54 12.63 -12.82
N GLY A 207 2.54 13.25 -12.22
CA GLY A 207 1.18 12.69 -12.14
C GLY A 207 0.53 12.58 -13.51
N GLN A 208 0.70 13.58 -14.38
CA GLN A 208 0.22 13.54 -15.75
C GLN A 208 0.90 12.44 -16.56
N LYS A 209 2.22 12.28 -16.42
CA LYS A 209 2.96 11.22 -17.11
C LYS A 209 2.56 9.82 -16.65
N LEU A 210 2.29 9.62 -15.35
CA LEU A 210 1.74 8.36 -14.83
C LEU A 210 0.35 8.07 -15.39
N LEU A 211 -0.49 9.11 -15.48
CA LEU A 211 -1.84 9.00 -16.03
C LEU A 211 -1.79 8.61 -17.52
N ALA A 212 -0.96 9.30 -18.31
CA ALA A 212 -0.77 9.01 -19.73
C ALA A 212 -0.23 7.57 -19.95
N GLN A 213 0.70 7.11 -19.11
CA GLN A 213 1.21 5.74 -19.20
C GLN A 213 0.13 4.71 -18.86
N ALA A 214 -0.72 4.98 -17.88
CA ALA A 214 -1.84 4.11 -17.53
C ALA A 214 -2.87 4.04 -18.68
N GLU A 215 -3.19 5.18 -19.29
CA GLU A 215 -4.06 5.27 -20.48
C GLU A 215 -3.49 4.46 -21.65
N LYS A 216 -2.19 4.60 -21.92
CA LYS A 216 -1.50 3.84 -22.97
C LYS A 216 -1.59 2.32 -22.74
N ILE A 217 -1.32 1.86 -21.51
CA ILE A 217 -1.46 0.44 -21.17
C ILE A 217 -2.90 -0.04 -21.35
N ALA A 218 -3.89 0.76 -20.96
CA ALA A 218 -5.29 0.42 -21.15
C ALA A 218 -5.64 0.23 -22.66
N GLN A 219 -5.15 1.13 -23.52
CA GLN A 219 -5.30 1.02 -24.98
C GLN A 219 -4.63 -0.24 -25.55
N GLU A 220 -3.37 -0.51 -25.15
CA GLU A 220 -2.61 -1.70 -25.57
C GLU A 220 -3.33 -3.01 -25.20
N HIS A 221 -4.15 -2.97 -24.14
CA HIS A 221 -4.99 -4.09 -23.69
C HIS A 221 -6.45 -4.00 -24.20
N HIS A 222 -6.75 -3.15 -25.17
CA HIS A 222 -8.05 -3.01 -25.84
C HIS A 222 -9.19 -2.56 -24.92
N TYR A 223 -8.90 -1.82 -23.85
CA TYR A 223 -9.92 -1.12 -23.09
C TYR A 223 -10.32 0.17 -23.79
N SER A 224 -11.61 0.39 -23.95
CA SER A 224 -12.12 1.60 -24.60
C SER A 224 -12.14 2.82 -23.70
N LYS A 225 -12.05 2.62 -22.39
CA LYS A 225 -12.19 3.66 -21.37
C LYS A 225 -11.24 3.41 -20.20
N VAL A 226 -10.86 4.51 -19.55
CA VAL A 226 -10.23 4.50 -18.23
C VAL A 226 -11.14 5.19 -17.24
N ALA A 227 -11.41 4.55 -16.10
CA ALA A 227 -12.23 5.08 -15.03
C ALA A 227 -11.39 5.32 -13.76
N ILE A 228 -11.70 6.39 -13.04
CA ILE A 228 -11.03 6.80 -11.81
C ILE A 228 -12.09 7.08 -10.74
N ILE A 229 -11.98 6.47 -9.56
CA ILE A 229 -12.72 6.92 -8.39
C ILE A 229 -11.87 7.95 -7.65
N SER A 230 -12.37 9.19 -7.54
CA SER A 230 -11.60 10.28 -6.92
C SER A 230 -12.39 10.99 -5.83
N GLY A 231 -11.68 11.53 -4.85
CA GLY A 231 -12.26 12.50 -3.93
C GLY A 231 -12.80 13.74 -4.67
N VAL A 232 -13.85 14.35 -4.14
CA VAL A 232 -14.52 15.50 -4.77
C VAL A 232 -13.54 16.64 -5.04
N GLY A 233 -12.66 16.94 -4.10
CA GLY A 233 -11.71 18.07 -4.21
C GLY A 233 -10.66 17.95 -5.31
N VAL A 234 -10.41 16.73 -5.84
CA VAL A 234 -9.40 16.52 -6.91
C VAL A 234 -10.03 16.26 -8.28
N ARG A 235 -11.34 16.29 -8.42
CA ARG A 235 -12.03 16.06 -9.71
C ARG A 235 -11.60 17.03 -10.80
N ASN A 236 -11.36 18.29 -10.45
CA ASN A 236 -10.91 19.31 -11.40
C ASN A 236 -9.50 19.03 -11.95
N TYR A 237 -8.66 18.35 -11.19
CA TYR A 237 -7.37 17.88 -11.69
C TYR A 237 -7.54 16.93 -12.89
N TYR A 238 -8.38 15.91 -12.76
CA TYR A 238 -8.60 14.94 -13.83
C TYR A 238 -9.37 15.52 -15.03
N ARG A 239 -10.29 16.48 -14.78
CA ARG A 239 -11.00 17.17 -15.87
C ARG A 239 -10.05 17.88 -16.85
N LYS A 240 -8.92 18.42 -16.38
CA LYS A 240 -7.88 19.02 -17.23
C LYS A 240 -7.29 18.02 -18.24
N PHE A 241 -7.40 16.72 -17.99
CA PHE A 241 -6.89 15.65 -18.86
C PHE A 241 -8.00 14.95 -19.65
N GLY A 242 -9.20 15.55 -19.73
CA GLY A 242 -10.30 15.06 -20.55
C GLY A 242 -11.23 14.06 -19.85
N TYR A 243 -11.06 13.82 -18.54
CA TYR A 243 -11.99 12.99 -17.79
C TYR A 243 -13.29 13.72 -17.50
N ARG A 244 -14.42 13.03 -17.66
CA ARG A 244 -15.76 13.54 -17.36
C ARG A 244 -16.43 12.69 -16.30
N LEU A 245 -17.25 13.32 -15.46
CA LEU A 245 -17.98 12.62 -14.41
C LEU A 245 -19.11 11.80 -15.04
N SER A 246 -19.12 10.50 -14.76
CA SER A 246 -20.20 9.56 -15.03
C SER A 246 -20.57 8.91 -13.70
N HIS A 247 -21.75 9.26 -13.15
CA HIS A 247 -22.19 8.89 -11.80
C HIS A 247 -21.12 9.21 -10.73
N THR A 248 -20.43 8.19 -10.21
CA THR A 248 -19.41 8.37 -9.16
C THR A 248 -17.98 8.36 -9.68
N TYR A 249 -17.76 7.96 -10.93
CA TYR A 249 -16.45 7.84 -11.55
C TYR A 249 -16.16 8.99 -12.50
N LEU A 250 -14.88 9.33 -12.61
CA LEU A 250 -14.37 10.14 -13.71
C LEU A 250 -13.92 9.19 -14.82
N VAL A 251 -14.50 9.32 -16.01
CA VAL A 251 -14.28 8.42 -17.15
C VAL A 251 -13.72 9.19 -18.34
N LYS A 252 -12.77 8.59 -19.04
CA LYS A 252 -12.20 9.08 -20.29
C LYS A 252 -12.16 7.96 -21.32
N ALA A 253 -12.60 8.23 -22.56
CA ALA A 253 -12.36 7.35 -23.70
C ALA A 253 -10.87 7.40 -24.08
N VAL A 254 -10.28 6.24 -24.38
CA VAL A 254 -8.85 6.08 -24.69
C VAL A 254 -8.60 5.33 -26.01
N LEU A 255 -9.60 5.31 -26.88
CA LEU A 255 -9.49 4.77 -28.23
C LEU A 255 -8.82 5.76 -29.19
#